data_cdfbdade25d39642dd5f40e223d18936
#
_entry.id   cdfbdade25d39642dd5f40e223d18936
#
_cell.length_a   1.000
_cell.length_b   1.000
_cell.length_c   1.000
_cell.angle_alpha   90.00
_cell.angle_beta   90.00
_cell.angle_gamma   90.00
#
_symmetry.space_group_name_H-M   'P 1'
#
loop_
_entity.id
_entity.type
_entity.pdbx_description
1 polymer ?
#
loop_
_entity_poly.entity_id
_entity_poly.type
_entity_poly.pdbx_seq_one_letter_code
_entity_poly.pdbx_strand_id
1 'polypeptide(L)'
;TAFIEERPELLSQNKPQDRATKLLQHLADVTVNHPNGERPSAVSATTKLPTLDLTLPAPAGSRQRLLELGPEGFAQALRNQTAVAVTETTFRDAHQSLLATRVRTRDLAAVAPHVARLTPLLFSVEAWGGATYDVALRFLAEDPWDRLASMRELMPNIAIQMLLRGQNTVGYTPYPRQVAEAFVREAADTGVDIFRIFDALND
;
A
#
# COMPACT_ATOMS: atom_id res chain seq x y z
N THR A 1 40.04 -12.52 -0.67
CA THR A 1 40.68 -13.31 0.43
C THR A 1 41.77 -12.49 1.10
N ALA A 2 42.81 -11.97 0.41
CA ALA A 2 43.87 -11.18 1.01
C ALA A 2 43.38 -9.97 1.83
N PHE A 3 42.35 -9.24 1.36
CA PHE A 3 41.77 -8.10 2.07
C PHE A 3 41.16 -8.45 3.43
N ILE A 4 40.58 -9.65 3.56
CA ILE A 4 40.01 -10.16 4.82
C ILE A 4 41.10 -10.68 5.73
N GLU A 5 42.15 -11.31 5.17
CA GLU A 5 43.31 -11.83 5.92
C GLU A 5 44.11 -10.67 6.56
N GLU A 6 44.18 -9.53 5.87
CA GLU A 6 44.81 -8.30 6.39
C GLU A 6 43.97 -7.55 7.43
N ARG A 7 42.69 -7.89 7.55
CA ARG A 7 41.73 -7.19 8.43
C ARG A 7 40.84 -8.18 9.20
N PRO A 8 41.44 -8.98 10.09
CA PRO A 8 40.71 -9.98 10.85
C PRO A 8 39.62 -9.41 11.76
N GLU A 9 39.71 -8.12 12.10
CA GLU A 9 38.67 -7.40 12.85
C GLU A 9 37.33 -7.35 12.11
N LEU A 10 37.31 -7.45 10.78
CA LEU A 10 36.08 -7.50 10.01
C LEU A 10 35.31 -8.81 10.19
N LEU A 11 36.00 -9.85 10.61
CA LEU A 11 35.41 -11.15 10.97
C LEU A 11 35.04 -11.22 12.45
N SER A 12 35.47 -10.29 13.27
CA SER A 12 35.01 -10.19 14.64
C SER A 12 33.52 -9.80 14.57
N GLN A 13 32.65 -10.80 14.68
CA GLN A 13 31.25 -10.54 14.96
C GLN A 13 31.20 -9.81 16.32
N ASN A 14 31.03 -8.51 16.28
CA ASN A 14 30.37 -7.85 17.39
C ASN A 14 29.09 -8.64 17.62
N LYS A 15 29.01 -9.39 18.73
CA LYS A 15 27.77 -10.07 19.12
C LYS A 15 26.69 -9.04 18.93
N PRO A 16 25.74 -9.23 18.00
CA PRO A 16 24.71 -8.25 17.80
C PRO A 16 24.10 -8.03 19.17
N GLN A 17 24.16 -6.79 19.68
CA GLN A 17 23.38 -6.46 20.86
C GLN A 17 21.95 -6.82 20.46
N ASP A 18 21.41 -7.80 21.16
CA ASP A 18 20.09 -8.35 20.85
C ASP A 18 19.04 -7.29 21.20
N ARG A 19 18.94 -6.33 20.29
CA ARG A 19 17.94 -5.25 20.39
C ARG A 19 16.53 -5.82 20.28
N ALA A 20 16.39 -6.95 19.61
CA ALA A 20 15.11 -7.62 19.44
C ALA A 20 14.59 -8.19 20.77
N THR A 21 15.46 -8.83 21.57
CA THR A 21 15.07 -9.35 22.88
C THR A 21 14.65 -8.23 23.84
N LYS A 22 15.37 -7.11 23.86
CA LYS A 22 14.99 -5.96 24.72
C LYS A 22 13.66 -5.35 24.28
N LEU A 23 13.44 -5.23 22.98
CA LEU A 23 12.16 -4.76 22.44
C LEU A 23 11.03 -5.72 22.77
N LEU A 24 11.24 -7.02 22.58
CA LEU A 24 10.24 -8.04 22.89
C LEU A 24 9.93 -8.11 24.39
N GLN A 25 10.94 -7.99 25.26
CA GLN A 25 10.75 -7.88 26.70
C GLN A 25 9.93 -6.66 27.07
N HIS A 26 10.24 -5.51 26.49
CA HIS A 26 9.46 -4.28 26.73
C HIS A 26 8.02 -4.42 26.26
N LEU A 27 7.80 -4.97 25.06
CA LEU A 27 6.46 -5.20 24.52
C LEU A 27 5.68 -6.21 25.38
N ALA A 28 6.33 -7.28 25.85
CA ALA A 28 5.72 -8.24 26.75
C ALA A 28 5.36 -7.61 28.10
N ASP A 29 6.27 -6.82 28.67
CA ASP A 29 6.03 -6.12 29.93
C ASP A 29 4.87 -5.13 29.83
N VAL A 30 4.84 -4.30 28.79
CA VAL A 30 3.73 -3.37 28.53
C VAL A 30 2.41 -4.09 28.28
N THR A 31 2.45 -5.26 27.66
CA THR A 31 1.23 -6.01 27.30
C THR A 31 0.67 -6.83 28.48
N VAL A 32 1.54 -7.43 29.30
CA VAL A 32 1.15 -8.36 30.37
C VAL A 32 1.07 -7.67 31.73
N ASN A 33 2.07 -6.85 32.04
CA ASN A 33 2.19 -6.26 33.38
C ASN A 33 1.54 -4.88 33.51
N HIS A 34 1.18 -4.26 32.38
CA HIS A 34 0.56 -2.92 32.36
C HIS A 34 1.25 -1.88 33.26
N PRO A 35 2.57 -1.66 33.14
CA PRO A 35 3.34 -0.81 34.06
C PRO A 35 2.83 0.65 34.10
N ASN A 36 2.07 1.06 33.08
CA ASN A 36 1.46 2.39 32.98
C ASN A 36 -0.06 2.38 33.30
N GLY A 37 -0.55 1.34 33.96
CA GLY A 37 -1.97 1.15 34.28
C GLY A 37 -2.74 0.41 33.18
N GLU A 38 -4.01 0.10 33.47
CA GLU A 38 -4.87 -0.58 32.51
C GLU A 38 -5.03 0.23 31.22
N ARG A 39 -5.04 -0.47 30.09
CA ARG A 39 -5.33 0.18 28.81
C ARG A 39 -6.71 0.81 28.87
N PRO A 40 -6.85 2.10 28.54
CA PRO A 40 -8.17 2.66 28.33
C PRO A 40 -8.90 1.80 27.29
N SER A 41 -10.17 1.54 27.52
CA SER A 41 -10.98 0.75 26.58
C SER A 41 -10.78 1.28 25.17
N ALA A 42 -10.39 0.39 24.25
CA ALA A 42 -10.13 0.78 22.88
C ALA A 42 -11.39 1.43 22.29
N VAL A 43 -11.32 2.71 22.02
CA VAL A 43 -12.36 3.39 21.25
C VAL A 43 -12.36 2.74 19.85
N SER A 44 -13.48 2.16 19.46
CA SER A 44 -13.60 1.58 18.15
C SER A 44 -13.24 2.63 17.08
N ALA A 45 -12.33 2.31 16.16
CA ALA A 45 -11.96 3.21 15.09
C ALA A 45 -13.17 3.63 14.24
N THR A 46 -14.19 2.77 14.16
CA THR A 46 -15.44 3.05 13.45
C THR A 46 -16.25 4.18 14.07
N THR A 47 -16.11 4.46 15.37
CA THR A 47 -16.80 5.60 16.02
C THR A 47 -16.21 6.96 15.59
N LYS A 48 -15.03 6.97 14.98
CA LYS A 48 -14.38 8.19 14.46
C LYS A 48 -14.69 8.45 12.99
N LEU A 49 -15.33 7.52 12.30
CA LEU A 49 -15.73 7.73 10.92
C LEU A 49 -16.89 8.75 10.87
N PRO A 50 -16.85 9.71 9.94
CA PRO A 50 -17.96 10.61 9.75
C PRO A 50 -19.21 9.83 9.34
N THR A 51 -20.37 10.29 9.82
CA THR A 51 -21.64 9.71 9.38
C THR A 51 -21.91 10.15 7.96
N LEU A 52 -21.99 9.21 7.04
CA LEU A 52 -22.28 9.43 5.63
C LEU A 52 -23.42 8.54 5.18
N ASP A 53 -24.24 9.03 4.29
CA ASP A 53 -25.19 8.19 3.57
C ASP A 53 -24.43 7.47 2.43
N LEU A 54 -24.09 6.22 2.69
CA LEU A 54 -23.37 5.39 1.73
C LEU A 54 -24.26 4.85 0.60
N THR A 55 -25.58 5.08 0.65
CA THR A 55 -26.50 4.71 -0.45
C THR A 55 -26.42 5.69 -1.61
N LEU A 56 -25.98 6.93 -1.34
CA LEU A 56 -25.77 7.92 -2.38
C LEU A 56 -24.52 7.57 -3.21
N PRO A 57 -24.51 7.82 -4.52
CA PRO A 57 -23.36 7.60 -5.35
C PRO A 57 -22.19 8.49 -4.91
N ALA A 58 -20.96 7.99 -5.09
CA ALA A 58 -19.79 8.82 -4.89
C ALA A 58 -19.74 9.95 -5.94
N PRO A 59 -19.32 11.17 -5.57
CA PRO A 59 -19.19 12.27 -6.54
C PRO A 59 -18.11 11.96 -7.58
N ALA A 60 -18.20 12.58 -8.76
CA ALA A 60 -17.19 12.42 -9.80
C ALA A 60 -15.78 12.79 -9.29
N GLY A 61 -14.79 12.03 -9.69
CA GLY A 61 -13.40 12.19 -9.24
C GLY A 61 -12.39 11.99 -10.36
N SER A 62 -11.14 11.72 -9.97
CA SER A 62 -10.02 11.59 -10.91
C SER A 62 -10.21 10.47 -11.94
N ARG A 63 -10.90 9.38 -11.58
CA ARG A 63 -11.14 8.28 -12.50
C ARG A 63 -12.07 8.67 -13.64
N GLN A 64 -13.17 9.39 -13.36
CA GLN A 64 -14.05 9.87 -14.42
C GLN A 64 -13.29 10.76 -15.38
N ARG A 65 -12.46 11.67 -14.86
CA ARG A 65 -11.61 12.53 -15.69
C ARG A 65 -10.62 11.73 -16.54
N LEU A 66 -10.03 10.66 -15.97
CA LEU A 66 -9.16 9.76 -16.74
C LEU A 66 -9.92 9.07 -17.88
N LEU A 67 -11.12 8.55 -17.60
CA LEU A 67 -11.95 7.87 -18.60
C LEU A 67 -12.45 8.83 -19.71
N GLU A 68 -12.75 10.08 -19.37
CA GLU A 68 -13.18 11.11 -20.32
C GLU A 68 -12.06 11.58 -21.24
N LEU A 69 -10.87 11.81 -20.68
CA LEU A 69 -9.73 12.36 -21.43
C LEU A 69 -8.87 11.29 -22.11
N GLY A 70 -8.99 10.05 -21.68
CA GLY A 70 -8.07 8.99 -22.01
C GLY A 70 -6.70 9.16 -21.34
N PRO A 71 -5.80 8.16 -21.44
CA PRO A 71 -4.51 8.19 -20.75
C PRO A 71 -3.62 9.38 -21.15
N GLU A 72 -3.53 9.66 -22.45
CA GLU A 72 -2.71 10.75 -22.99
C GLU A 72 -3.25 12.13 -22.59
N GLY A 73 -4.55 12.34 -22.73
CA GLY A 73 -5.22 13.58 -22.35
C GLY A 73 -5.13 13.83 -20.84
N PHE A 74 -5.27 12.79 -20.03
CA PHE A 74 -5.13 12.88 -18.58
C PHE A 74 -3.70 13.23 -18.18
N ALA A 75 -2.69 12.59 -18.79
CA ALA A 75 -1.28 12.91 -18.56
C ALA A 75 -0.94 14.33 -18.98
N GLN A 76 -1.48 14.83 -20.10
CA GLN A 76 -1.29 16.20 -20.54
C GLN A 76 -1.96 17.20 -19.61
N ALA A 77 -3.19 16.90 -19.15
CA ALA A 77 -3.89 17.72 -18.17
C ALA A 77 -3.13 17.84 -16.85
N LEU A 78 -2.52 16.74 -16.39
CA LEU A 78 -1.66 16.72 -15.20
C LEU A 78 -0.42 17.61 -15.38
N ARG A 79 0.23 17.54 -16.53
CA ARG A 79 1.42 18.38 -16.82
C ARG A 79 1.09 19.88 -16.86
N ASN A 80 -0.10 20.23 -17.32
CA ASN A 80 -0.53 21.61 -17.48
C ASN A 80 -1.14 22.22 -16.20
N GLN A 81 -1.45 21.40 -15.19
CA GLN A 81 -2.05 21.93 -13.96
C GLN A 81 -1.00 22.62 -13.08
N THR A 82 -1.42 23.69 -12.42
CA THR A 82 -0.59 24.44 -11.46
C THR A 82 -0.75 23.94 -10.03
N ALA A 83 -1.90 23.34 -9.73
CA ALA A 83 -2.17 22.78 -8.40
C ALA A 83 -1.40 21.50 -8.19
N VAL A 84 -0.96 21.26 -6.94
CA VAL A 84 -0.29 20.01 -6.56
C VAL A 84 -1.29 18.86 -6.62
N ALA A 85 -0.89 17.78 -7.33
CA ALA A 85 -1.64 16.53 -7.33
C ALA A 85 -1.29 15.72 -6.08
N VAL A 86 -2.32 15.24 -5.37
CA VAL A 86 -2.14 14.51 -4.11
C VAL A 86 -2.54 13.05 -4.30
N THR A 87 -1.62 12.13 -4.01
CA THR A 87 -1.90 10.70 -3.91
C THR A 87 -2.01 10.31 -2.45
N GLU A 88 -3.08 9.63 -2.10
CA GLU A 88 -3.27 9.00 -0.80
C GLU A 88 -2.51 7.66 -0.77
N THR A 89 -1.74 7.39 0.29
CA THR A 89 -0.90 6.19 0.37
C THR A 89 -1.15 5.31 1.61
N THR A 90 -2.12 5.66 2.45
CA THR A 90 -2.43 4.89 3.66
C THR A 90 -2.89 3.48 3.32
N PHE A 91 -3.55 3.30 2.19
CA PHE A 91 -4.03 2.01 1.72
C PHE A 91 -2.92 1.03 1.30
N ARG A 92 -1.70 1.51 1.04
CA ARG A 92 -0.57 0.67 0.66
C ARG A 92 0.71 1.03 1.44
N ASP A 93 1.34 2.16 1.15
CA ASP A 93 2.71 2.43 1.61
C ASP A 93 2.80 2.70 3.11
N ALA A 94 1.89 3.47 3.66
CA ALA A 94 1.92 3.80 5.07
C ALA A 94 1.77 2.55 5.95
N HIS A 95 0.81 1.66 5.65
CA HIS A 95 0.69 0.43 6.41
C HIS A 95 1.77 -0.61 6.07
N GLN A 96 2.35 -0.56 4.87
CA GLN A 96 3.52 -1.36 4.53
C GLN A 96 4.70 -0.96 5.43
N SER A 97 4.95 0.32 5.58
CA SER A 97 6.10 0.85 6.31
C SER A 97 5.92 0.80 7.83
N LEU A 98 4.72 1.06 8.33
CA LEU A 98 4.45 1.21 9.75
C LEU A 98 3.88 -0.04 10.42
N LEU A 99 3.16 -0.88 9.67
CA LEU A 99 2.41 -2.04 10.19
C LEU A 99 2.79 -3.33 9.48
N ALA A 100 3.97 -3.39 8.86
CA ALA A 100 4.47 -4.55 8.11
C ALA A 100 3.43 -5.12 7.12
N THR A 101 2.63 -4.26 6.51
CA THR A 101 1.57 -4.59 5.55
C THR A 101 0.45 -5.46 6.18
N ARG A 102 0.24 -5.41 7.50
CA ARG A 102 -0.70 -6.30 8.20
C ARG A 102 -2.14 -5.78 8.29
N VAL A 103 -2.49 -4.69 7.59
CA VAL A 103 -3.89 -4.22 7.53
C VAL A 103 -4.70 -5.15 6.64
N ARG A 104 -5.83 -5.63 7.15
CA ARG A 104 -6.70 -6.56 6.44
C ARG A 104 -7.61 -5.84 5.45
N THR A 105 -8.04 -6.56 4.42
CA THR A 105 -8.96 -6.03 3.40
C THR A 105 -10.23 -5.46 4.01
N ARG A 106 -10.82 -6.13 5.02
CA ARG A 106 -12.01 -5.64 5.72
C ARG A 106 -11.83 -4.27 6.36
N ASP A 107 -10.63 -3.97 6.86
CA ASP A 107 -10.34 -2.71 7.56
C ASP A 107 -10.18 -1.57 6.54
N LEU A 108 -9.55 -1.86 5.39
CA LEU A 108 -9.49 -0.94 4.26
C LEU A 108 -10.87 -0.69 3.65
N ALA A 109 -11.66 -1.75 3.49
CA ALA A 109 -13.01 -1.69 2.94
C ALA A 109 -13.95 -0.84 3.80
N ALA A 110 -13.78 -0.84 5.12
CA ALA A 110 -14.56 0.01 6.03
C ALA A 110 -14.33 1.50 5.79
N VAL A 111 -13.14 1.91 5.35
CA VAL A 111 -12.74 3.31 5.15
C VAL A 111 -12.91 3.77 3.69
N ALA A 112 -12.73 2.88 2.73
CA ALA A 112 -12.72 3.19 1.31
C ALA A 112 -13.94 3.99 0.82
N PRO A 113 -15.20 3.67 1.20
CA PRO A 113 -16.37 4.43 0.80
C PRO A 113 -16.38 5.87 1.32
N HIS A 114 -15.75 6.12 2.47
CA HIS A 114 -15.61 7.45 3.05
C HIS A 114 -14.59 8.28 2.26
N VAL A 115 -13.45 7.68 1.91
CA VAL A 115 -12.44 8.32 1.06
C VAL A 115 -13.04 8.68 -0.30
N ALA A 116 -13.77 7.76 -0.93
CA ALA A 116 -14.44 8.00 -2.21
C ALA A 116 -15.36 9.23 -2.20
N ARG A 117 -16.04 9.48 -1.06
CA ARG A 117 -17.04 10.57 -0.95
C ARG A 117 -16.46 11.86 -0.41
N LEU A 118 -15.52 11.78 0.54
CA LEU A 118 -14.98 12.96 1.22
C LEU A 118 -13.80 13.58 0.50
N THR A 119 -13.08 12.80 -0.30
CA THR A 119 -11.85 13.24 -0.97
C THR A 119 -11.84 12.94 -2.48
N PRO A 120 -12.91 13.27 -3.23
CA PRO A 120 -13.02 12.92 -4.65
C PRO A 120 -11.98 13.62 -5.53
N LEU A 121 -11.36 14.70 -5.03
CA LEU A 121 -10.34 15.47 -5.74
C LEU A 121 -8.91 14.89 -5.61
N LEU A 122 -8.73 13.80 -4.90
CA LEU A 122 -7.45 13.08 -4.90
C LEU A 122 -7.07 12.70 -6.33
N PHE A 123 -5.80 12.89 -6.65
CA PHE A 123 -5.25 12.41 -7.93
C PHE A 123 -5.36 10.89 -8.06
N SER A 124 -4.98 10.18 -6.99
CA SER A 124 -5.10 8.73 -6.90
C SER A 124 -5.09 8.25 -5.45
N VAL A 125 -5.52 7.02 -5.25
CA VAL A 125 -5.27 6.24 -4.04
C VAL A 125 -4.32 5.10 -4.40
N GLU A 126 -3.14 5.07 -3.80
CA GLU A 126 -2.23 3.94 -3.95
C GLU A 126 -2.67 2.82 -3.01
N ALA A 127 -3.43 1.86 -3.56
CA ALA A 127 -4.10 0.82 -2.78
C ALA A 127 -3.49 -0.58 -2.96
N TRP A 128 -2.56 -0.77 -3.91
CA TRP A 128 -2.10 -2.10 -4.28
C TRP A 128 -0.63 -2.11 -4.74
N GLY A 129 -0.08 -3.32 -4.94
CA GLY A 129 1.31 -3.53 -5.34
C GLY A 129 2.28 -3.56 -4.17
N GLY A 130 3.58 -3.45 -4.44
CA GLY A 130 4.61 -3.59 -3.41
C GLY A 130 4.48 -4.91 -2.64
N ALA A 131 4.54 -4.84 -1.31
CA ALA A 131 4.41 -6.02 -0.45
C ALA A 131 2.96 -6.44 -0.17
N THR A 132 1.95 -5.66 -0.58
CA THR A 132 0.54 -5.99 -0.28
C THR A 132 0.11 -7.31 -0.91
N TYR A 133 0.61 -7.62 -2.11
CA TYR A 133 0.31 -8.87 -2.80
C TYR A 133 0.81 -10.09 -2.01
N ASP A 134 2.11 -10.12 -1.72
CA ASP A 134 2.76 -11.22 -1.01
C ASP A 134 2.22 -11.40 0.42
N VAL A 135 2.03 -10.29 1.14
CA VAL A 135 1.57 -10.34 2.52
C VAL A 135 0.10 -10.78 2.62
N ALA A 136 -0.76 -10.36 1.68
CA ALA A 136 -2.14 -10.83 1.66
C ALA A 136 -2.21 -12.37 1.56
N LEU A 137 -1.47 -12.95 0.61
CA LEU A 137 -1.42 -14.41 0.44
C LEU A 137 -0.74 -15.10 1.63
N ARG A 138 0.47 -14.70 1.96
CA ARG A 138 1.36 -15.46 2.84
C ARG A 138 1.01 -15.33 4.31
N PHE A 139 0.55 -14.17 4.74
CA PHE A 139 0.38 -13.86 6.16
C PHE A 139 -1.06 -13.57 6.58
N LEU A 140 -1.89 -13.09 5.67
CA LEU A 140 -3.26 -12.73 6.00
C LEU A 140 -4.27 -13.78 5.57
N ALA A 141 -3.86 -14.73 4.72
CA ALA A 141 -4.73 -15.72 4.07
C ALA A 141 -5.89 -15.03 3.32
N GLU A 142 -5.57 -13.95 2.61
CA GLU A 142 -6.48 -13.17 1.79
C GLU A 142 -6.02 -13.19 0.33
N ASP A 143 -6.95 -13.22 -0.62
CA ASP A 143 -6.64 -13.09 -2.03
C ASP A 143 -6.32 -11.63 -2.38
N PRO A 144 -5.13 -11.33 -2.93
CA PRO A 144 -4.77 -9.96 -3.29
C PRO A 144 -5.59 -9.42 -4.47
N TRP A 145 -6.08 -10.26 -5.37
CA TRP A 145 -6.92 -9.85 -6.49
C TRP A 145 -8.33 -9.47 -6.03
N ASP A 146 -8.92 -10.26 -5.12
CA ASP A 146 -10.19 -9.93 -4.48
C ASP A 146 -10.09 -8.61 -3.69
N ARG A 147 -8.94 -8.37 -3.05
CA ARG A 147 -8.65 -7.08 -2.40
C ARG A 147 -8.68 -5.93 -3.39
N LEU A 148 -8.01 -6.07 -4.54
CA LEU A 148 -7.99 -5.04 -5.57
C LEU A 148 -9.39 -4.77 -6.12
N ALA A 149 -10.13 -5.83 -6.48
CA ALA A 149 -11.49 -5.73 -6.97
C ALA A 149 -12.40 -5.02 -5.95
N SER A 150 -12.30 -5.39 -4.67
CA SER A 150 -13.05 -4.73 -3.58
C SER A 150 -12.72 -3.25 -3.46
N MET A 151 -11.45 -2.87 -3.54
CA MET A 151 -11.04 -1.45 -3.50
C MET A 151 -11.60 -0.69 -4.71
N ARG A 152 -11.60 -1.31 -5.89
CA ARG A 152 -12.19 -0.70 -7.10
C ARG A 152 -13.70 -0.48 -6.99
N GLU A 153 -14.40 -1.44 -6.43
CA GLU A 153 -15.85 -1.34 -6.19
C GLU A 153 -16.19 -0.23 -5.19
N LEU A 154 -15.43 -0.16 -4.08
CA LEU A 154 -15.67 0.78 -2.99
C LEU A 154 -15.22 2.21 -3.30
N MET A 155 -14.29 2.39 -4.23
CA MET A 155 -13.79 3.69 -4.70
C MET A 155 -13.95 3.81 -6.23
N PRO A 156 -15.18 3.86 -6.77
CA PRO A 156 -15.43 3.84 -8.21
C PRO A 156 -14.98 5.12 -8.93
N ASN A 157 -14.80 6.20 -8.21
CA ASN A 157 -14.59 7.57 -8.71
C ASN A 157 -13.13 8.05 -8.63
N ILE A 158 -12.27 7.42 -7.85
CA ILE A 158 -10.87 7.83 -7.69
C ILE A 158 -9.98 6.83 -8.44
N ALA A 159 -8.96 7.32 -9.13
CA ALA A 159 -7.98 6.47 -9.80
C ALA A 159 -7.21 5.63 -8.78
N ILE A 160 -7.16 4.31 -8.98
CA ILE A 160 -6.36 3.39 -8.16
C ILE A 160 -4.97 3.29 -8.76
N GLN A 161 -3.98 3.52 -7.91
CA GLN A 161 -2.57 3.40 -8.23
C GLN A 161 -1.96 2.17 -7.58
N MET A 162 -1.02 1.54 -8.27
CA MET A 162 -0.19 0.48 -7.69
C MET A 162 1.30 0.80 -7.81
N LEU A 163 2.09 0.27 -6.89
CA LEU A 163 3.55 0.22 -7.03
C LEU A 163 3.96 -1.04 -7.79
N LEU A 164 4.62 -0.84 -8.93
CA LEU A 164 5.18 -1.91 -9.77
C LEU A 164 6.71 -1.85 -9.72
N ARG A 165 7.37 -2.97 -9.41
CA ARG A 165 8.82 -3.07 -9.29
C ARG A 165 9.47 -3.48 -10.61
N GLY A 166 9.24 -2.74 -11.70
CA GLY A 166 9.75 -3.10 -13.03
C GLY A 166 9.44 -4.55 -13.38
N GLN A 167 10.40 -5.29 -13.92
CA GLN A 167 10.23 -6.71 -14.26
C GLN A 167 9.99 -7.63 -13.05
N ASN A 168 10.33 -7.19 -11.85
CA ASN A 168 10.03 -7.94 -10.63
C ASN A 168 8.53 -7.90 -10.27
N THR A 169 7.74 -7.08 -10.93
CA THR A 169 6.32 -6.85 -10.66
C THR A 169 6.02 -6.59 -9.18
N VAL A 170 5.56 -7.59 -8.44
CA VAL A 170 5.36 -7.57 -6.98
C VAL A 170 6.33 -8.50 -6.23
N GLY A 171 7.23 -9.16 -6.95
CA GLY A 171 8.22 -10.10 -6.40
C GLY A 171 9.58 -9.45 -6.07
N TYR A 172 10.59 -10.30 -5.90
CA TYR A 172 11.95 -9.92 -5.54
C TYR A 172 12.99 -10.33 -6.59
N THR A 173 12.56 -11.04 -7.62
CA THR A 173 13.38 -11.48 -8.76
C THR A 173 12.64 -11.18 -10.05
N PRO A 174 13.36 -10.92 -11.17
CA PRO A 174 12.71 -10.65 -12.44
C PRO A 174 11.86 -11.84 -12.89
N TYR A 175 10.66 -11.53 -13.35
CA TYR A 175 9.80 -12.49 -14.02
C TYR A 175 10.07 -12.51 -15.53
N PRO A 176 9.78 -13.63 -16.23
CA PRO A 176 9.74 -13.62 -17.67
C PRO A 176 8.82 -12.51 -18.20
N ARG A 177 9.22 -11.84 -19.28
CA ARG A 177 8.49 -10.70 -19.85
C ARG A 177 6.99 -10.98 -20.03
N GLN A 178 6.66 -12.16 -20.55
CA GLN A 178 5.26 -12.55 -20.79
C GLN A 178 4.44 -12.61 -19.49
N VAL A 179 5.06 -13.03 -18.39
CA VAL A 179 4.42 -13.05 -17.06
C VAL A 179 4.19 -11.63 -16.55
N ALA A 180 5.18 -10.75 -16.68
CA ALA A 180 5.05 -9.36 -16.29
C ALA A 180 3.96 -8.63 -17.10
N GLU A 181 3.93 -8.85 -18.42
CA GLU A 181 2.89 -8.29 -19.30
C GLU A 181 1.48 -8.81 -18.95
N ALA A 182 1.34 -10.11 -18.69
CA ALA A 182 0.08 -10.70 -18.27
C ALA A 182 -0.39 -10.15 -16.91
N PHE A 183 0.54 -10.03 -15.97
CA PHE A 183 0.25 -9.44 -14.65
C PHE A 183 -0.23 -7.99 -14.74
N VAL A 184 0.42 -7.16 -15.55
CA VAL A 184 0.02 -5.76 -15.74
C VAL A 184 -1.35 -5.66 -16.38
N ARG A 185 -1.64 -6.51 -17.37
CA ARG A 185 -2.95 -6.55 -18.04
C ARG A 185 -4.04 -6.95 -17.04
N GLU A 186 -3.84 -8.03 -16.31
CA GLU A 186 -4.80 -8.50 -15.30
C GLU A 186 -5.03 -7.45 -14.21
N ALA A 187 -3.98 -6.76 -13.75
CA ALA A 187 -4.10 -5.70 -12.77
C ALA A 187 -4.92 -4.51 -13.30
N ALA A 188 -4.72 -4.13 -14.56
CA ALA A 188 -5.51 -3.09 -15.21
C ALA A 188 -6.99 -3.50 -15.35
N ASP A 189 -7.23 -4.72 -15.81
CA ASP A 189 -8.59 -5.26 -16.01
C ASP A 189 -9.34 -5.40 -14.67
N THR A 190 -8.63 -5.74 -13.58
CA THR A 190 -9.20 -5.82 -12.24
C THR A 190 -9.48 -4.45 -11.61
N GLY A 191 -8.71 -3.40 -11.98
CA GLY A 191 -9.05 -2.06 -11.51
C GLY A 191 -7.93 -1.07 -11.24
N VAL A 192 -6.69 -1.39 -11.59
CA VAL A 192 -5.59 -0.42 -11.52
C VAL A 192 -5.68 0.56 -12.69
N ASP A 193 -5.67 1.84 -12.40
CA ASP A 193 -5.68 2.92 -13.41
C ASP A 193 -4.28 3.48 -13.66
N ILE A 194 -3.40 3.46 -12.63
CA ILE A 194 -2.08 4.10 -12.69
C ILE A 194 -1.02 3.13 -12.17
N PHE A 195 -0.01 2.86 -12.99
CA PHE A 195 1.16 2.08 -12.61
C PHE A 195 2.30 3.03 -12.25
N ARG A 196 2.65 3.10 -10.96
CA ARG A 196 3.85 3.79 -10.49
C ARG A 196 5.01 2.82 -10.55
N ILE A 197 5.75 2.93 -11.63
CA ILE A 197 6.84 2.00 -11.92
C ILE A 197 8.09 2.43 -11.16
N PHE A 198 8.67 1.51 -10.43
CA PHE A 198 9.93 1.65 -9.71
C PHE A 198 10.90 0.58 -10.19
N ASP A 199 12.08 0.99 -10.60
CA ASP A 199 13.20 0.11 -10.86
C ASP A 199 14.45 0.66 -10.16
N ALA A 200 15.03 -0.14 -9.24
CA ALA A 200 16.21 0.27 -8.48
C ALA A 200 17.45 0.44 -9.35
N LEU A 201 17.53 -0.25 -10.47
CA LEU A 201 18.65 -0.19 -11.41
C LEU A 201 18.40 0.80 -12.54
N ASN A 202 17.16 1.24 -12.73
CA ASN A 202 16.73 2.13 -13.80
C ASN A 202 17.09 1.60 -15.20
N ASP A 203 16.89 0.30 -15.39
CA ASP A 203 17.18 -0.45 -16.62
C ASP A 203 15.91 -0.54 -17.52
#